data_4a78ded50916c32d1310a3525a2d2ba2
#
_entry.id   4a78ded50916c32d1310a3525a2d2ba2
#
_cell.length_a   1.000
_cell.length_b   1.000
_cell.length_c   1.000
_cell.angle_alpha   90.00
_cell.angle_beta   90.00
_cell.angle_gamma   90.00
#
_symmetry.space_group_name_H-M   'P 1'
#
loop_
_entity.id
_entity.type
_entity.pdbx_description
1 polymer ?
#
loop_
_entity_poly.entity_id
_entity_poly.type
_entity_poly.pdbx_seq_one_letter_code
_entity_poly.pdbx_strand_id
1 'polypeptide(L)'
;QVLQATPEIKESPGHGGETNPAFLITDDPKVLPRTIKTMLFADVEGFSRLDETMTPYFVEKFLGGISEIIGRLTSTPAFVNTWGDSFFAVFDKLEDGLELALELRDYFSKGDWTELGMMEGMEVRISMHAGPAYEKFDPILGKLNFFGSHVNQAARIEPIVLPGSVFVSETVAALLSFGHDG
;
A
#
# COMPACT_ATOMS: atom_id res chain seq x y z
N GLN A 1 9.57 -41.79 -18.21
CA GLN A 1 8.21 -41.38 -17.76
C GLN A 1 8.24 -41.38 -16.24
N VAL A 2 8.32 -40.23 -15.62
CA VAL A 2 8.18 -40.04 -14.17
C VAL A 2 6.82 -39.40 -13.95
N LEU A 3 5.91 -40.20 -13.39
CA LEU A 3 4.61 -39.71 -12.89
C LEU A 3 4.88 -38.88 -11.63
N GLN A 4 4.63 -37.59 -11.71
CA GLN A 4 4.56 -36.72 -10.53
C GLN A 4 3.25 -36.99 -9.78
N ALA A 5 3.36 -37.41 -8.54
CA ALA A 5 2.23 -37.57 -7.64
C ALA A 5 1.72 -36.21 -7.23
N THR A 6 0.42 -36.01 -7.37
CA THR A 6 -0.31 -34.85 -6.85
C THR A 6 -0.34 -34.92 -5.32
N PRO A 7 0.05 -33.90 -4.56
CA PRO A 7 -0.02 -33.94 -3.11
C PRO A 7 -1.47 -33.93 -2.63
N GLU A 8 -1.80 -34.86 -1.71
CA GLU A 8 -3.10 -34.92 -1.02
C GLU A 8 -3.25 -33.73 -0.07
N ILE A 9 -4.40 -33.07 -0.15
CA ILE A 9 -4.82 -32.02 0.78
C ILE A 9 -5.31 -32.68 2.07
N LYS A 10 -4.60 -32.49 3.18
CA LYS A 10 -5.05 -32.90 4.52
C LYS A 10 -5.80 -31.75 5.17
N GLU A 11 -7.09 -31.97 5.46
CA GLU A 11 -7.90 -31.07 6.27
C GLU A 11 -7.53 -31.18 7.76
N SER A 12 -7.24 -30.06 8.41
CA SER A 12 -7.10 -29.99 9.87
C SER A 12 -8.46 -29.66 10.53
N PRO A 13 -8.78 -30.23 11.70
CA PRO A 13 -10.05 -30.00 12.39
C PRO A 13 -10.10 -28.60 13.02
N GLY A 14 -11.27 -27.99 12.90
CA GLY A 14 -11.60 -26.61 13.11
C GLY A 14 -11.28 -25.98 14.47
N HIS A 15 -10.92 -24.72 14.37
CA HIS A 15 -11.24 -23.70 15.39
C HIS A 15 -11.79 -22.50 14.62
N GLY A 16 -12.99 -22.06 15.02
CA GLY A 16 -13.66 -20.92 14.41
C GLY A 16 -12.92 -19.62 14.66
N GLY A 17 -12.30 -19.12 13.62
CA GLY A 17 -11.76 -17.79 13.47
C GLY A 17 -11.76 -17.52 11.98
N GLU A 18 -12.15 -16.33 11.55
CA GLU A 18 -12.23 -15.92 10.16
C GLU A 18 -10.94 -16.29 9.44
N THR A 19 -11.00 -17.27 8.56
CA THR A 19 -9.87 -17.75 7.77
C THR A 19 -9.64 -16.80 6.63
N ASN A 20 -8.62 -15.96 6.77
CA ASN A 20 -7.96 -15.31 5.64
C ASN A 20 -7.50 -16.44 4.69
N PRO A 21 -7.88 -16.46 3.41
CA PRO A 21 -7.50 -17.54 2.51
C PRO A 21 -5.99 -17.50 2.27
N ALA A 22 -5.25 -18.30 3.03
CA ALA A 22 -3.84 -18.54 2.79
C ALA A 22 -3.70 -19.37 1.52
N PHE A 23 -3.28 -18.77 0.43
CA PHE A 23 -2.93 -19.47 -0.80
C PHE A 23 -1.58 -20.17 -0.62
N LEU A 24 -1.60 -21.47 -0.77
CA LEU A 24 -0.49 -22.41 -0.69
C LEU A 24 -0.07 -22.83 0.72
N ILE A 25 -0.74 -23.84 1.23
CA ILE A 25 -0.17 -24.70 2.27
C ILE A 25 0.75 -25.68 1.55
N THR A 26 2.05 -25.50 1.68
CA THR A 26 3.05 -26.48 1.26
C THR A 26 3.97 -26.75 2.44
N ASP A 27 4.18 -28.02 2.73
CA ASP A 27 5.12 -28.48 3.76
C ASP A 27 6.60 -28.38 3.28
N ASP A 28 6.84 -27.87 2.07
CA ASP A 28 8.21 -27.63 1.58
C ASP A 28 8.81 -26.42 2.31
N PRO A 29 9.82 -26.62 3.16
CA PRO A 29 10.47 -25.52 3.91
C PRO A 29 11.16 -24.50 3.01
N LYS A 30 11.27 -24.75 1.71
CA LYS A 30 11.81 -23.82 0.72
C LYS A 30 10.73 -22.89 0.16
N VAL A 31 9.45 -23.22 0.32
CA VAL A 31 8.35 -22.39 -0.14
C VAL A 31 7.87 -21.53 1.03
N LEU A 32 8.29 -20.27 1.02
CA LEU A 32 7.84 -19.30 2.00
C LEU A 32 6.37 -18.91 1.72
N PRO A 33 5.52 -18.87 2.76
CA PRO A 33 4.13 -18.46 2.60
C PRO A 33 4.06 -17.00 2.12
N ARG A 34 3.13 -16.75 1.19
CA ARG A 34 2.77 -15.41 0.73
C ARG A 34 1.31 -15.16 1.06
N THR A 35 0.99 -13.94 1.42
CA THR A 35 -0.39 -13.50 1.64
C THR A 35 -0.74 -12.42 0.63
N ILE A 36 -1.99 -12.39 0.20
CA ILE A 36 -2.49 -11.29 -0.64
C ILE A 36 -2.54 -10.04 0.23
N LYS A 37 -1.92 -8.98 -0.27
CA LYS A 37 -1.89 -7.67 0.38
C LYS A 37 -2.27 -6.60 -0.63
N THR A 38 -2.83 -5.51 -0.15
CA THR A 38 -3.00 -4.28 -0.90
C THR A 38 -1.83 -3.37 -0.59
N MET A 39 -1.16 -2.91 -1.63
CA MET A 39 0.02 -2.06 -1.59
C MET A 39 -0.32 -0.70 -2.19
N LEU A 40 0.00 0.35 -1.47
CA LEU A 40 -0.17 1.73 -1.88
C LEU A 40 1.18 2.43 -1.88
N PHE A 41 1.52 3.06 -3.02
CA PHE A 41 2.62 4.01 -3.12
C PHE A 41 2.05 5.38 -3.41
N ALA A 42 2.59 6.40 -2.77
CA ALA A 42 2.23 7.78 -3.01
C ALA A 42 3.49 8.64 -3.04
N ASP A 43 3.49 9.68 -3.87
CA ASP A 43 4.58 10.63 -4.03
C ASP A 43 4.01 12.03 -4.26
N VAL A 44 4.60 13.04 -3.64
CA VAL A 44 4.08 14.41 -3.72
C VAL A 44 4.73 15.15 -4.88
N GLU A 45 3.91 15.62 -5.81
CA GLU A 45 4.38 16.42 -6.93
C GLU A 45 4.86 17.77 -6.45
N GLY A 46 6.06 18.15 -6.89
CA GLY A 46 6.61 19.48 -6.62
C GLY A 46 7.48 19.61 -5.36
N PHE A 47 7.66 18.55 -4.57
CA PHE A 47 8.55 18.59 -3.41
C PHE A 47 9.97 19.09 -3.74
N SER A 48 10.54 18.65 -4.85
CA SER A 48 11.86 19.06 -5.30
C SER A 48 11.98 20.55 -5.66
N ARG A 49 10.87 21.28 -5.74
CA ARG A 49 10.81 22.73 -6.00
C ARG A 49 10.73 23.55 -4.72
N LEU A 50 10.54 22.91 -3.56
CA LEU A 50 10.52 23.60 -2.28
C LEU A 50 11.89 24.18 -1.95
N ASP A 51 11.89 25.39 -1.38
CA ASP A 51 13.08 25.95 -0.77
C ASP A 51 13.49 25.07 0.43
N GLU A 52 14.79 24.85 0.59
CA GLU A 52 15.32 23.99 1.65
C GLU A 52 14.88 24.45 3.05
N THR A 53 14.70 25.74 3.25
CA THR A 53 14.22 26.31 4.51
C THR A 53 12.77 25.92 4.83
N MET A 54 11.99 25.54 3.84
CA MET A 54 10.59 25.11 3.98
C MET A 54 10.45 23.59 4.22
N THR A 55 11.54 22.82 4.03
CA THR A 55 11.52 21.37 4.21
C THR A 55 11.01 20.93 5.59
N PRO A 56 11.40 21.53 6.73
CA PRO A 56 10.88 21.14 8.03
C PRO A 56 9.36 21.32 8.14
N TYR A 57 8.82 22.42 7.62
CA TYR A 57 7.38 22.69 7.61
C TYR A 57 6.62 21.72 6.70
N PHE A 58 7.21 21.39 5.54
CA PHE A 58 6.65 20.36 4.68
C PHE A 58 6.57 19.02 5.41
N VAL A 59 7.65 18.58 6.03
CA VAL A 59 7.67 17.31 6.77
C VAL A 59 6.61 17.30 7.87
N GLU A 60 6.46 18.38 8.63
CA GLU A 60 5.45 18.50 9.68
C GLU A 60 4.04 18.41 9.11
N LYS A 61 3.70 19.19 8.08
CA LYS A 61 2.40 19.15 7.41
C LYS A 61 2.16 17.82 6.68
N PHE A 62 3.14 17.34 5.91
CA PHE A 62 3.03 16.11 5.15
C PHE A 62 2.90 14.88 6.05
N LEU A 63 3.89 14.64 6.92
CA LEU A 63 3.86 13.48 7.82
C LEU A 63 2.77 13.63 8.89
N GLY A 64 2.55 14.84 9.41
CA GLY A 64 1.49 15.12 10.36
C GLY A 64 0.12 14.83 9.78
N GLY A 65 -0.18 15.33 8.59
CA GLY A 65 -1.44 15.09 7.89
C GLY A 65 -1.66 13.61 7.56
N ILE A 66 -0.65 12.91 7.05
CA ILE A 66 -0.74 11.46 6.83
C ILE A 66 -0.99 10.71 8.14
N SER A 67 -0.29 11.07 9.22
CA SER A 67 -0.47 10.45 10.54
C SER A 67 -1.89 10.65 11.07
N GLU A 68 -2.46 11.84 10.92
CA GLU A 68 -3.84 12.11 11.31
C GLU A 68 -4.85 11.31 10.48
N ILE A 69 -4.62 11.20 9.16
CA ILE A 69 -5.47 10.39 8.27
C ILE A 69 -5.41 8.93 8.71
N ILE A 70 -4.21 8.36 8.87
CA ILE A 70 -4.04 6.98 9.34
C ILE A 70 -4.72 6.74 10.69
N GLY A 71 -4.65 7.72 11.61
CA GLY A 71 -5.30 7.62 12.92
C GLY A 71 -6.84 7.61 12.87
N ARG A 72 -7.44 8.03 11.75
CA ARG A 72 -8.91 8.02 11.54
C ARG A 72 -9.41 6.85 10.69
N LEU A 73 -8.49 6.10 10.05
CA LEU A 73 -8.88 4.95 9.24
C LEU A 73 -9.63 3.90 10.05
N THR A 74 -10.53 3.21 9.39
CA THR A 74 -11.27 2.07 9.95
C THR A 74 -10.32 0.94 10.40
N SER A 75 -9.22 0.76 9.66
CA SER A 75 -8.20 -0.26 9.94
C SER A 75 -6.80 0.32 9.85
N THR A 76 -5.93 -0.06 10.78
CA THR A 76 -4.52 0.33 10.74
C THR A 76 -3.77 -0.41 9.63
N PRO A 77 -2.91 0.26 8.85
CA PRO A 77 -2.03 -0.40 7.90
C PRO A 77 -1.15 -1.47 8.57
N ALA A 78 -0.94 -2.60 7.90
CA ALA A 78 0.00 -3.64 8.34
C ALA A 78 1.45 -3.14 8.30
N PHE A 79 1.73 -2.18 7.42
CA PHE A 79 3.05 -1.56 7.28
C PHE A 79 2.93 -0.15 6.73
N VAL A 80 3.79 0.73 7.23
CA VAL A 80 3.96 2.11 6.72
C VAL A 80 5.44 2.44 6.71
N ASN A 81 5.86 3.10 5.64
CA ASN A 81 7.19 3.70 5.52
C ASN A 81 7.14 4.97 4.67
N THR A 82 8.05 5.90 4.96
CA THR A 82 8.17 7.16 4.24
C THR A 82 9.60 7.35 3.74
N TRP A 83 9.77 8.05 2.63
CA TRP A 83 11.04 8.36 2.00
C TRP A 83 10.99 9.78 1.44
N GLY A 84 11.36 10.76 2.25
CA GLY A 84 11.17 12.17 1.87
C GLY A 84 9.70 12.48 1.63
N ASP A 85 9.34 12.74 0.39
CA ASP A 85 7.98 12.99 -0.10
C ASP A 85 7.23 11.73 -0.54
N SER A 86 7.90 10.58 -0.53
CA SER A 86 7.28 9.31 -0.91
C SER A 86 6.75 8.56 0.31
N PHE A 87 5.64 7.87 0.11
CA PHE A 87 4.93 7.10 1.12
C PHE A 87 4.60 5.70 0.61
N PHE A 88 4.81 4.69 1.44
CA PHE A 88 4.44 3.31 1.16
C PHE A 88 3.61 2.73 2.30
N ALA A 89 2.46 2.16 1.99
CA ALA A 89 1.61 1.46 2.95
C ALA A 89 1.16 0.10 2.42
N VAL A 90 0.94 -0.83 3.34
CA VAL A 90 0.41 -2.17 3.05
C VAL A 90 -0.78 -2.45 3.93
N PHE A 91 -1.83 -3.01 3.35
CA PHE A 91 -3.07 -3.37 4.02
C PHE A 91 -3.43 -4.83 3.77
N ASP A 92 -4.17 -5.39 4.71
CA ASP A 92 -4.74 -6.73 4.56
C ASP A 92 -5.96 -6.74 3.62
N LYS A 93 -6.71 -5.64 3.57
CA LYS A 93 -7.91 -5.49 2.77
C LYS A 93 -7.77 -4.38 1.73
N LEU A 94 -8.44 -4.57 0.59
CA LEU A 94 -8.44 -3.60 -0.49
C LEU A 94 -9.14 -2.29 -0.09
N GLU A 95 -10.25 -2.42 0.60
CA GLU A 95 -11.10 -1.30 1.01
C GLU A 95 -10.34 -0.32 1.92
N ASP A 96 -9.55 -0.86 2.85
CA ASP A 96 -8.75 -0.05 3.79
C ASP A 96 -7.66 0.76 3.05
N GLY A 97 -7.02 0.14 2.06
CA GLY A 97 -6.06 0.84 1.19
C GLY A 97 -6.73 1.90 0.31
N LEU A 98 -7.93 1.63 -0.19
CA LEU A 98 -8.71 2.57 -0.99
C LEU A 98 -9.16 3.77 -0.14
N GLU A 99 -9.60 3.54 1.10
CA GLU A 99 -9.94 4.59 2.05
C GLU A 99 -8.76 5.56 2.22
N LEU A 100 -7.56 5.03 2.52
CA LEU A 100 -6.36 5.87 2.64
C LEU A 100 -6.05 6.62 1.34
N ALA A 101 -6.12 5.96 0.18
CA ALA A 101 -5.81 6.59 -1.10
C ALA A 101 -6.70 7.80 -1.39
N LEU A 102 -8.00 7.69 -1.13
CA LEU A 102 -8.97 8.76 -1.34
C LEU A 102 -8.79 9.90 -0.33
N GLU A 103 -8.57 9.58 0.94
CA GLU A 103 -8.30 10.56 1.99
C GLU A 103 -7.02 11.36 1.71
N LEU A 104 -5.94 10.70 1.30
CA LEU A 104 -4.70 11.37 0.91
C LEU A 104 -4.90 12.30 -0.29
N ARG A 105 -5.53 11.81 -1.37
CA ARG A 105 -5.82 12.62 -2.54
C ARG A 105 -6.58 13.89 -2.15
N ASP A 106 -7.63 13.73 -1.35
CA ASP A 106 -8.50 14.84 -0.94
C ASP A 106 -7.77 15.80 0.01
N TYR A 107 -6.92 15.29 0.90
CA TYR A 107 -6.10 16.11 1.78
C TYR A 107 -5.16 17.02 0.99
N PHE A 108 -4.46 16.48 0.00
CA PHE A 108 -3.54 17.27 -0.82
C PHE A 108 -4.27 18.23 -1.75
N SER A 109 -5.36 17.82 -2.39
CA SER A 109 -6.10 18.66 -3.33
C SER A 109 -6.88 19.81 -2.67
N LYS A 110 -7.31 19.63 -1.41
CA LYS A 110 -8.14 20.62 -0.68
C LYS A 110 -7.35 21.42 0.35
N GLY A 111 -6.10 21.00 0.65
CA GLY A 111 -5.26 21.66 1.63
C GLY A 111 -4.81 23.06 1.19
N ASP A 112 -4.62 23.96 2.16
CA ASP A 112 -3.95 25.22 1.92
C ASP A 112 -2.43 25.05 2.09
N TRP A 113 -1.73 25.14 0.99
CA TRP A 113 -0.27 24.96 0.91
C TRP A 113 0.47 26.29 0.65
N THR A 114 -0.22 27.41 0.73
CA THR A 114 0.33 28.75 0.45
C THR A 114 1.46 29.13 1.39
N GLU A 115 1.42 28.69 2.65
CA GLU A 115 2.50 28.89 3.62
C GLU A 115 3.82 28.22 3.21
N LEU A 116 3.75 27.19 2.36
CA LEU A 116 4.92 26.52 1.77
C LEU A 116 5.35 27.14 0.44
N GLY A 117 4.74 28.28 0.04
CA GLY A 117 4.99 28.93 -1.24
C GLY A 117 4.39 28.22 -2.45
N MET A 118 3.50 27.27 -2.23
CA MET A 118 2.81 26.49 -3.27
C MET A 118 1.46 27.13 -3.61
N MET A 119 1.48 28.08 -4.53
CA MET A 119 0.27 28.86 -4.88
C MET A 119 -0.81 28.04 -5.63
N GLU A 120 -0.41 26.96 -6.29
CA GLU A 120 -1.32 26.11 -7.08
C GLU A 120 -1.78 24.86 -6.33
N GLY A 121 -1.45 24.76 -5.03
CA GLY A 121 -1.70 23.58 -4.25
C GLY A 121 -0.62 22.50 -4.43
N MET A 122 -0.72 21.47 -3.62
CA MET A 122 0.11 20.28 -3.75
C MET A 122 -0.74 19.14 -4.27
N GLU A 123 -0.20 18.38 -5.17
CA GLU A 123 -0.86 17.20 -5.71
C GLU A 123 -0.05 15.94 -5.37
N VAL A 124 -0.75 14.86 -5.11
CA VAL A 124 -0.15 13.57 -4.83
C VAL A 124 -0.46 12.60 -5.95
N ARG A 125 0.55 11.84 -6.38
CA ARG A 125 0.39 10.69 -7.24
C ARG A 125 0.22 9.46 -6.37
N ILE A 126 -0.84 8.70 -6.57
CA ILE A 126 -1.12 7.51 -5.75
C ILE A 126 -1.31 6.32 -6.67
N SER A 127 -0.59 5.24 -6.40
CA SER A 127 -0.77 3.96 -7.06
C SER A 127 -1.21 2.89 -6.07
N MET A 128 -2.08 1.98 -6.55
CA MET A 128 -2.49 0.81 -5.77
C MET A 128 -2.35 -0.47 -6.58
N HIS A 129 -1.87 -1.50 -5.91
CA HIS A 129 -1.80 -2.86 -6.46
C HIS A 129 -2.16 -3.88 -5.38
N ALA A 130 -2.80 -4.99 -5.77
CA ALA A 130 -3.09 -6.11 -4.89
C ALA A 130 -2.43 -7.37 -5.43
N GLY A 131 -1.78 -8.12 -4.55
CA GLY A 131 -1.14 -9.37 -4.92
C GLY A 131 -0.34 -10.02 -3.78
N PRO A 132 0.15 -11.26 -4.00
CA PRO A 132 0.88 -12.00 -3.00
C PRO A 132 2.23 -11.37 -2.68
N ALA A 133 2.47 -11.10 -1.39
CA ALA A 133 3.73 -10.58 -0.86
C ALA A 133 4.28 -11.50 0.25
N TYR A 134 5.60 -11.48 0.41
CA TYR A 134 6.28 -12.09 1.55
C TYR A 134 6.34 -11.10 2.69
N GLU A 135 5.93 -11.54 3.87
CA GLU A 135 6.13 -10.80 5.11
C GLU A 135 7.38 -11.34 5.81
N LYS A 136 8.38 -10.51 6.03
CA LYS A 136 9.65 -10.87 6.65
C LYS A 136 10.18 -9.75 7.53
N PHE A 137 10.92 -10.14 8.56
CA PHE A 137 11.64 -9.18 9.38
C PHE A 137 12.75 -8.52 8.54
N ASP A 138 12.73 -7.19 8.53
CA ASP A 138 13.75 -6.36 7.90
C ASP A 138 14.77 -5.96 8.96
N PRO A 139 16.00 -6.48 8.90
CA PRO A 139 17.00 -6.22 9.94
C PRO A 139 17.51 -4.77 9.94
N ILE A 140 17.32 -4.03 8.85
CA ILE A 140 17.71 -2.61 8.75
C ILE A 140 16.65 -1.74 9.42
N LEU A 141 15.36 -2.01 9.13
CA LEU A 141 14.25 -1.27 9.73
C LEU A 141 13.89 -1.73 11.14
N GLY A 142 14.34 -2.91 11.56
CA GLY A 142 14.03 -3.49 12.87
C GLY A 142 12.57 -3.90 13.03
N LYS A 143 11.81 -4.07 11.93
CA LYS A 143 10.38 -4.40 11.93
C LYS A 143 10.01 -5.34 10.79
N LEU A 144 8.80 -5.90 10.82
CA LEU A 144 8.26 -6.65 9.67
C LEU A 144 8.11 -5.71 8.48
N ASN A 145 8.40 -6.23 7.29
CA ASN A 145 8.31 -5.53 6.01
C ASN A 145 7.81 -6.50 4.93
N PHE A 146 7.38 -5.96 3.80
CA PHE A 146 6.78 -6.71 2.70
C PHE A 146 7.68 -6.69 1.47
N PHE A 147 7.84 -7.85 0.85
CA PHE A 147 8.75 -8.07 -0.27
C PHE A 147 8.08 -8.88 -1.37
N GLY A 148 8.53 -8.69 -2.60
CA GLY A 148 8.13 -9.50 -3.73
C GLY A 148 7.86 -8.71 -5.01
N SER A 149 7.57 -9.45 -6.08
CA SER A 149 7.30 -8.86 -7.40
C SER A 149 6.10 -7.92 -7.42
N HIS A 150 5.08 -8.20 -6.61
CA HIS A 150 3.89 -7.37 -6.52
C HIS A 150 4.14 -6.04 -5.81
N VAL A 151 5.02 -6.01 -4.79
CA VAL A 151 5.50 -4.75 -4.19
C VAL A 151 6.20 -3.90 -5.25
N ASN A 152 7.09 -4.51 -6.03
CA ASN A 152 7.79 -3.83 -7.12
C ASN A 152 6.84 -3.37 -8.23
N GLN A 153 5.76 -4.10 -8.48
CA GLN A 153 4.74 -3.72 -9.47
C GLN A 153 3.98 -2.47 -9.01
N ALA A 154 3.56 -2.42 -7.75
CA ALA A 154 2.94 -1.24 -7.17
C ALA A 154 3.84 0.00 -7.30
N ALA A 155 5.12 -0.12 -6.94
CA ALA A 155 6.11 0.95 -7.06
C ALA A 155 6.35 1.42 -8.51
N ARG A 156 6.16 0.56 -9.51
CA ARG A 156 6.32 0.92 -10.92
C ARG A 156 5.11 1.64 -11.52
N ILE A 157 3.95 1.54 -10.91
CA ILE A 157 2.75 2.26 -11.35
C ILE A 157 2.82 3.73 -10.92
N GLU A 158 3.36 4.03 -9.74
CA GLU A 158 3.37 5.38 -9.19
C GLU A 158 3.96 6.43 -10.15
N PRO A 159 5.13 6.23 -10.81
CA PRO A 159 5.72 7.24 -11.68
C PRO A 159 4.91 7.62 -12.91
N ILE A 160 3.93 6.80 -13.30
CA ILE A 160 3.05 7.08 -14.46
C ILE A 160 1.69 7.64 -14.05
N VAL A 161 1.46 7.81 -12.75
CA VAL A 161 0.22 8.40 -12.22
C VAL A 161 0.21 9.90 -12.51
N LEU A 162 -0.93 10.40 -12.96
CA LEU A 162 -1.12 11.85 -13.10
C LEU A 162 -1.24 12.50 -11.71
N PRO A 163 -0.65 13.66 -11.49
CA PRO A 163 -0.82 14.41 -10.25
C PRO A 163 -2.31 14.57 -9.87
N GLY A 164 -2.61 14.47 -8.59
CA GLY A 164 -3.98 14.53 -8.07
C GLY A 164 -4.83 13.28 -8.34
N SER A 165 -4.24 12.21 -8.87
CA SER A 165 -4.95 11.00 -9.27
C SER A 165 -4.56 9.77 -8.47
N VAL A 166 -5.49 8.79 -8.43
CA VAL A 166 -5.26 7.45 -7.91
C VAL A 166 -5.32 6.47 -9.08
N PHE A 167 -4.20 5.83 -9.41
CA PHE A 167 -4.16 4.76 -10.42
C PHE A 167 -4.14 3.40 -9.71
N VAL A 168 -4.89 2.48 -10.26
CA VAL A 168 -4.97 1.11 -9.74
C VAL A 168 -4.54 0.11 -10.80
N SER A 169 -3.92 -0.99 -10.38
CA SER A 169 -3.64 -2.09 -11.30
C SER A 169 -4.92 -2.76 -11.78
N GLU A 170 -4.84 -3.50 -12.89
CA GLU A 170 -5.94 -4.32 -13.40
C GLU A 170 -6.51 -5.26 -12.33
N THR A 171 -5.65 -5.86 -11.51
CA THR A 171 -6.07 -6.72 -10.39
C THR A 171 -6.98 -5.97 -9.41
N VAL A 172 -6.59 -4.76 -9.01
CA VAL A 172 -7.40 -3.92 -8.10
C VAL A 172 -8.69 -3.49 -8.78
N ALA A 173 -8.63 -3.07 -10.05
CA ALA A 173 -9.82 -2.69 -10.81
C ALA A 173 -10.83 -3.84 -10.91
N ALA A 174 -10.36 -5.06 -11.17
CA ALA A 174 -11.19 -6.25 -11.21
C ALA A 174 -11.86 -6.51 -9.86
N LEU A 175 -11.09 -6.48 -8.76
CA LEU A 175 -11.63 -6.71 -7.42
C LEU A 175 -12.70 -5.67 -7.04
N LEU A 176 -12.49 -4.40 -7.37
CA LEU A 176 -13.47 -3.33 -7.11
C LEU A 176 -14.76 -3.53 -7.92
N SER A 177 -14.66 -4.07 -9.15
CA SER A 177 -15.83 -4.33 -10.00
C SER A 177 -16.75 -5.40 -9.41
N PHE A 178 -16.22 -6.41 -8.73
CA PHE A 178 -17.00 -7.47 -8.09
C PHE A 178 -17.67 -7.05 -6.79
N GLY A 179 -17.15 -6.02 -6.11
CA GLY A 179 -17.69 -5.54 -4.83
C GLY A 179 -18.95 -4.66 -4.96
N HIS A 180 -19.37 -4.30 -6.18
CA HIS A 180 -20.51 -3.38 -6.42
C HIS A 180 -21.80 -4.07 -6.81
N ASP A 181 -21.82 -5.40 -6.96
CA ASP A 181 -22.99 -6.19 -7.38
C ASP A 181 -23.73 -6.85 -6.18
N GLY A 182 -23.60 -6.29 -4.98
CA GLY A 182 -24.23 -6.77 -3.75
C GLY A 182 -25.23 -5.79 -3.13
#